data_94ffff9867bea5ca02441f154a3026b1
#
_entry.id   94ffff9867bea5ca02441f154a3026b1
#
_cell.length_a   1.000
_cell.length_b   1.000
_cell.length_c   1.000
_cell.angle_alpha   90.00
_cell.angle_beta   90.00
_cell.angle_gamma   90.00
#
_symmetry.space_group_name_H-M   'P 1'
#
loop_
_entity.id
_entity.type
_entity.pdbx_description
1 polymer ?
#
loop_
_entity_poly.entity_id
_entity_poly.type
_entity_poly.pdbx_seq_one_letter_code
_entity_poly.pdbx_strand_id
1 'polypeptide(L)'
;MIRNLRKIFTSADIILIFFLLAIAVFMLVLIKDDISAKQVEISYHNKFVASVPLSKNRIINIDEGIVVEIKEGKVRIKESTCKNKYCIKQGWSNRFPIICIPNEVSVVIISKKKEEMLITK
;
A
#
# COMPACT_ATOMS: atom_id res chain seq x y z
N MET A 1 3.83 13.48 -42.36
CA MET A 1 4.43 12.99 -41.11
C MET A 1 4.19 11.51 -40.85
N ILE A 2 2.97 11.04 -40.95
CA ILE A 2 2.63 9.63 -40.66
C ILE A 2 3.22 8.65 -41.67
N ARG A 3 3.39 9.07 -42.92
CA ARG A 3 4.03 8.24 -43.99
C ARG A 3 5.53 7.98 -43.72
N ASN A 4 6.22 8.93 -43.11
CA ASN A 4 7.67 8.77 -42.83
C ASN A 4 7.89 7.90 -41.57
N LEU A 5 6.94 7.88 -40.67
CA LEU A 5 7.00 7.01 -39.47
C LEU A 5 6.90 5.53 -39.84
N ARG A 6 6.12 5.18 -40.88
CA ARG A 6 6.03 3.80 -41.37
C ARG A 6 7.31 3.27 -42.02
N LYS A 7 8.16 4.15 -42.55
CA LYS A 7 9.45 3.77 -43.11
C LYS A 7 10.53 3.57 -42.08
N ILE A 8 10.36 4.21 -40.89
CA ILE A 8 11.33 4.11 -39.79
C ILE A 8 11.06 2.86 -38.95
N PHE A 9 9.79 2.42 -38.85
CA PHE A 9 9.42 1.24 -38.10
C PHE A 9 9.66 -0.04 -38.92
N THR A 10 10.73 -0.73 -38.62
CA THR A 10 10.97 -2.06 -39.14
C THR A 10 10.26 -3.13 -38.31
N SER A 11 10.13 -4.33 -38.89
CA SER A 11 9.53 -5.47 -38.18
C SER A 11 10.24 -5.77 -36.85
N ALA A 12 11.55 -5.50 -36.81
CA ALA A 12 12.35 -5.65 -35.60
C ALA A 12 11.90 -4.70 -34.49
N ASP A 13 11.50 -3.47 -34.84
CA ASP A 13 11.05 -2.48 -33.89
C ASP A 13 9.73 -2.88 -33.24
N ILE A 14 8.83 -3.48 -34.03
CA ILE A 14 7.54 -3.98 -33.52
C ILE A 14 7.77 -5.10 -32.51
N ILE A 15 8.69 -6.00 -32.80
CA ILE A 15 9.06 -7.10 -31.90
C ILE A 15 9.66 -6.54 -30.60
N LEU A 16 10.52 -5.52 -30.71
CA LEU A 16 11.14 -4.87 -29.55
C LEU A 16 10.10 -4.21 -28.66
N ILE A 17 9.16 -3.47 -29.24
CA ILE A 17 8.06 -2.81 -28.50
C ILE A 17 7.20 -3.85 -27.78
N PHE A 18 6.87 -4.94 -28.47
CA PHE A 18 6.06 -6.02 -27.91
C PHE A 18 6.79 -6.69 -26.74
N PHE A 19 8.10 -6.88 -26.86
CA PHE A 19 8.95 -7.45 -25.82
C PHE A 19 9.01 -6.54 -24.58
N LEU A 20 9.18 -5.23 -24.80
CA LEU A 20 9.20 -4.24 -23.72
C LEU A 20 7.86 -4.17 -22.99
N LEU A 21 6.75 -4.23 -23.74
CA LEU A 21 5.41 -4.26 -23.15
C LEU A 21 5.21 -5.53 -22.30
N ALA A 22 5.67 -6.66 -22.78
CA ALA A 22 5.58 -7.93 -22.05
C ALA A 22 6.36 -7.86 -20.72
N ILE A 23 7.56 -7.28 -20.73
CA ILE A 23 8.36 -7.08 -19.53
C ILE A 23 7.66 -6.13 -18.56
N ALA A 24 7.09 -5.04 -19.06
CA ALA A 24 6.37 -4.07 -18.23
C ALA A 24 5.16 -4.70 -17.54
N VAL A 25 4.37 -5.47 -18.27
CA VAL A 25 3.21 -6.18 -17.70
C VAL A 25 3.66 -7.23 -16.68
N PHE A 26 4.72 -7.96 -16.98
CA PHE A 26 5.29 -8.96 -16.07
C PHE A 26 5.74 -8.30 -14.76
N MET A 27 6.41 -7.16 -14.84
CA MET A 27 6.83 -6.40 -13.66
C MET A 27 5.65 -5.92 -12.82
N LEU A 28 4.57 -5.45 -13.48
CA LEU A 28 3.36 -5.03 -12.77
C LEU A 28 2.71 -6.19 -12.01
N VAL A 29 2.73 -7.39 -12.59
CA VAL A 29 2.19 -8.58 -11.92
C VAL A 29 3.02 -8.94 -10.68
N LEU A 30 4.34 -8.86 -10.79
CA LEU A 30 5.22 -9.14 -9.64
C LEU A 30 5.03 -8.14 -8.49
N ILE A 31 4.79 -6.87 -8.83
CA ILE A 31 4.56 -5.84 -7.82
C ILE A 31 3.25 -6.09 -7.05
N LYS A 32 2.24 -6.61 -7.74
CA LYS A 32 0.95 -6.93 -7.09
C LYS A 32 1.09 -8.00 -6.01
N ASP A 33 1.95 -8.96 -6.20
CA ASP A 33 2.18 -10.01 -5.21
C ASP A 33 2.79 -9.47 -3.91
N ASP A 34 3.58 -8.41 -4.03
CA ASP A 34 4.20 -7.77 -2.87
C ASP A 34 3.15 -7.10 -1.95
N ILE A 35 2.08 -6.57 -2.53
CA ILE A 35 1.00 -5.94 -1.76
C ILE A 35 0.23 -6.97 -0.93
N SER A 36 0.03 -8.18 -1.47
CA SER A 36 -0.70 -9.23 -0.78
C SER A 36 0.06 -9.79 0.43
N ALA A 37 1.37 -9.64 0.46
CA ALA A 37 2.20 -10.09 1.59
C ALA A 37 2.26 -9.08 2.73
N LYS A 38 1.74 -7.88 2.54
CA LYS A 38 1.76 -6.83 3.57
C LYS A 38 0.57 -6.95 4.51
N GLN A 39 0.82 -6.68 5.77
CA GLN A 39 -0.21 -6.63 6.81
C GLN A 39 -0.19 -5.28 7.51
N VAL A 40 -1.36 -4.86 7.95
CA VAL A 40 -1.53 -3.64 8.74
C VAL A 40 -1.70 -4.03 10.19
N GLU A 41 -0.81 -3.57 11.04
CA GLU A 41 -0.87 -3.79 12.48
C GLU A 41 -1.35 -2.51 13.14
N ILE A 42 -2.43 -2.60 13.89
CA ILE A 42 -3.06 -1.47 14.55
C ILE A 42 -2.86 -1.60 16.06
N SER A 43 -2.29 -0.55 16.65
CA SER A 43 -2.09 -0.46 18.10
C SER A 43 -2.78 0.77 18.65
N TYR A 44 -3.35 0.64 19.85
CA TYR A 44 -4.03 1.71 20.55
C TYR A 44 -3.61 1.69 22.03
N HIS A 45 -3.15 2.83 22.54
CA HIS A 45 -2.57 2.96 23.88
C HIS A 45 -1.47 1.93 24.16
N ASN A 46 -0.58 1.74 23.19
CA ASN A 46 0.53 0.77 23.26
C ASN A 46 0.07 -0.69 23.37
N LYS A 47 -1.20 -0.95 23.12
CA LYS A 47 -1.74 -2.31 23.09
C LYS A 47 -2.10 -2.72 21.68
N PHE A 48 -1.77 -3.95 21.32
CA PHE A 48 -2.15 -4.53 20.04
C PHE A 48 -3.67 -4.65 19.96
N VAL A 49 -4.24 -4.10 18.89
CA VAL A 49 -5.69 -4.16 18.65
C VAL A 49 -6.02 -5.23 17.61
N ALA A 50 -5.42 -5.12 16.43
CA ALA A 50 -5.72 -6.04 15.35
C ALA A 50 -4.62 -6.03 14.30
N SER A 51 -4.51 -7.13 13.57
CA SER A 51 -3.65 -7.25 12.39
C SER A 51 -4.51 -7.71 11.22
N VAL A 52 -4.49 -6.96 10.12
CA VAL A 52 -5.35 -7.20 8.97
C VAL A 52 -4.51 -7.18 7.70
N PRO A 53 -4.76 -8.10 6.74
CA PRO A 53 -4.04 -8.05 5.47
C PRO A 53 -4.39 -6.79 4.67
N LEU A 54 -3.38 -6.17 4.09
CA LEU A 54 -3.56 -4.94 3.30
C LEU A 54 -4.32 -5.19 1.99
N SER A 55 -4.36 -6.44 1.54
CA SER A 55 -5.03 -6.82 0.31
C SER A 55 -6.56 -6.80 0.38
N LYS A 56 -7.12 -6.84 1.59
CA LYS A 56 -8.57 -6.84 1.79
C LYS A 56 -9.08 -5.45 2.16
N ASN A 57 -10.10 -5.00 1.46
CA ASN A 57 -10.80 -3.76 1.81
C ASN A 57 -11.58 -3.96 3.10
N ARG A 58 -11.35 -3.10 4.08
CA ARG A 58 -11.98 -3.23 5.39
C ARG A 58 -12.05 -1.90 6.11
N ILE A 59 -13.09 -1.75 6.93
CA ILE A 59 -13.24 -0.60 7.82
C ILE A 59 -13.21 -1.14 9.26
N ILE A 60 -12.30 -0.62 10.07
CA ILE A 60 -12.10 -1.08 11.45
C ILE A 60 -12.35 0.07 12.41
N ASN A 61 -13.31 -0.12 13.32
CA ASN A 61 -13.53 0.80 14.42
C ASN A 61 -12.61 0.42 15.58
N ILE A 62 -11.70 1.31 15.94
CA ILE A 62 -10.76 1.09 17.04
C ILE A 62 -11.42 1.52 18.35
N ASP A 63 -12.03 2.71 18.35
CA ASP A 63 -12.71 3.31 19.50
C ASP A 63 -13.76 4.28 18.98
N GLU A 64 -14.54 4.86 19.88
CA GLU A 64 -15.51 5.89 19.51
C GLU A 64 -14.79 7.06 18.83
N GLY A 65 -15.16 7.34 17.59
CA GLY A 65 -14.58 8.41 16.81
C GLY A 65 -13.25 8.12 16.13
N ILE A 66 -12.71 6.89 16.26
CA ILE A 66 -11.48 6.49 15.57
C ILE A 66 -11.78 5.33 14.63
N VAL A 67 -11.65 5.59 13.32
CA VAL A 67 -11.94 4.61 12.26
C VAL A 67 -10.78 4.51 11.32
N VAL A 68 -10.34 3.29 11.05
CA VAL A 68 -9.28 2.98 10.08
C VAL A 68 -9.91 2.33 8.86
N GLU A 69 -9.56 2.81 7.67
CA GLU A 69 -10.06 2.26 6.41
C GLU A 69 -8.91 1.72 5.56
N ILE A 70 -9.12 0.51 5.06
CA ILE A 70 -8.18 -0.15 4.14
C ILE A 70 -8.88 -0.32 2.80
N LYS A 71 -8.27 0.21 1.73
CA LYS A 71 -8.81 0.14 0.39
C LYS A 71 -7.69 0.12 -0.65
N GLU A 72 -7.80 -0.79 -1.61
CA GLU A 72 -6.88 -0.89 -2.75
C GLU A 72 -5.39 -0.96 -2.36
N GLY A 73 -5.08 -1.72 -1.30
CA GLY A 73 -3.71 -1.87 -0.84
C GLY A 73 -3.14 -0.68 -0.11
N LYS A 74 -4.02 0.21 0.37
CA LYS A 74 -3.65 1.40 1.12
C LYS A 74 -4.48 1.51 2.38
N VAL A 75 -3.93 2.16 3.38
CA VAL A 75 -4.60 2.37 4.67
C VAL A 75 -4.62 3.86 5.01
N ARG A 76 -5.70 4.28 5.65
CA ARG A 76 -5.79 5.64 6.19
C ARG A 76 -6.63 5.64 7.46
N ILE A 77 -6.48 6.69 8.25
CA ILE A 77 -7.40 6.96 9.35
C ILE A 77 -8.54 7.81 8.79
N LYS A 78 -9.72 7.22 8.73
CA LYS A 78 -10.91 7.86 8.17
C LYS A 78 -11.48 8.91 9.11
N GLU A 79 -11.57 8.58 10.41
CA GLU A 79 -12.07 9.46 11.46
C GLU A 79 -11.16 9.41 12.67
N SER A 80 -11.02 10.53 13.35
CA SER A 80 -10.21 10.64 14.55
C SER A 80 -10.75 11.75 15.44
N THR A 81 -10.60 11.57 16.75
CA THR A 81 -10.98 12.57 17.75
C THR A 81 -9.90 13.62 18.01
N CYS A 82 -8.77 13.55 17.31
CA CYS A 82 -7.70 14.54 17.41
C CYS A 82 -8.21 15.95 17.04
N LYS A 83 -7.82 16.94 17.83
CA LYS A 83 -8.22 18.33 17.60
C LYS A 83 -7.78 18.84 16.21
N ASN A 84 -6.55 18.57 15.83
CA ASN A 84 -5.95 19.05 14.58
C ASN A 84 -6.13 18.06 13.41
N LYS A 85 -6.55 16.85 13.68
CA LYS A 85 -6.81 15.79 12.69
C LYS A 85 -5.61 15.51 11.75
N TYR A 86 -4.40 15.60 12.28
CA TYR A 86 -3.19 15.31 11.51
C TYR A 86 -3.15 13.89 10.98
N CYS A 87 -3.71 12.94 11.74
CA CYS A 87 -3.80 11.54 11.33
C CYS A 87 -4.60 11.40 10.02
N ILE A 88 -5.71 12.13 9.92
CA ILE A 88 -6.55 12.14 8.73
C ILE A 88 -5.85 12.84 7.56
N LYS A 89 -5.14 13.93 7.86
CA LYS A 89 -4.41 14.72 6.86
C LYS A 89 -3.23 13.96 6.24
N GLN A 90 -2.69 12.95 6.93
CA GLN A 90 -1.64 12.10 6.37
C GLN A 90 -2.13 11.31 5.16
N GLY A 91 -3.44 11.06 5.07
CA GLY A 91 -4.06 10.42 3.91
C GLY A 91 -3.75 8.94 3.78
N TRP A 92 -3.81 8.46 2.55
CA TRP A 92 -3.55 7.06 2.24
C TRP A 92 -2.07 6.73 2.30
N SER A 93 -1.74 5.59 2.92
CA SER A 93 -0.37 5.12 3.03
C SER A 93 -0.29 3.63 2.73
N ASN A 94 0.77 3.23 2.04
CA ASN A 94 1.08 1.81 1.79
C ASN A 94 2.49 1.44 2.22
N ARG A 95 3.25 2.38 2.73
CA ARG A 95 4.64 2.19 3.17
C ARG A 95 4.92 2.76 4.54
N PHE A 96 4.44 3.97 4.79
CA PHE A 96 4.77 4.71 5.99
C PHE A 96 3.75 4.47 7.09
N PRO A 97 4.19 4.38 8.34
CA PRO A 97 3.25 4.25 9.45
C PRO A 97 2.46 5.53 9.65
N ILE A 98 1.22 5.37 10.06
CA ILE A 98 0.35 6.50 10.44
C ILE A 98 0.28 6.53 11.96
N ILE A 99 0.70 7.64 12.56
CA ILE A 99 0.75 7.78 14.00
C ILE A 99 -0.12 8.97 14.43
N CYS A 100 -1.02 8.71 15.38
CA CYS A 100 -1.84 9.74 16.00
C CYS A 100 -1.41 9.87 17.47
N ILE A 101 -0.53 10.80 17.76
CA ILE A 101 0.07 10.98 19.09
C ILE A 101 -0.96 11.34 20.15
N PRO A 102 -1.90 12.27 19.92
CA PRO A 102 -2.91 12.61 20.96
C PRO A 102 -3.77 11.44 21.39
N ASN A 103 -4.10 10.54 20.47
CA ASN A 103 -4.92 9.35 20.75
C ASN A 103 -4.10 8.07 20.97
N GLU A 104 -2.79 8.16 20.86
CA GLU A 104 -1.87 7.00 20.97
C GLU A 104 -2.23 5.85 20.04
N VAL A 105 -2.72 6.21 18.84
CA VAL A 105 -3.05 5.24 17.80
C VAL A 105 -1.87 5.12 16.84
N SER A 106 -1.47 3.89 16.56
CA SER A 106 -0.38 3.58 15.64
C SER A 106 -0.86 2.56 14.61
N VAL A 107 -0.73 2.89 13.34
CA VAL A 107 -1.04 1.99 12.23
C VAL A 107 0.26 1.74 11.48
N VAL A 108 0.78 0.52 11.59
CA VAL A 108 2.06 0.15 11.00
C VAL A 108 1.84 -0.87 9.90
N ILE A 109 2.51 -0.67 8.77
CA ILE A 109 2.45 -1.60 7.65
C ILE A 109 3.70 -2.49 7.71
N ILE A 110 3.45 -3.80 7.88
CA ILE A 110 4.51 -4.79 8.02
C ILE A 110 4.45 -5.74 6.83
N SER A 111 5.61 -6.01 6.23
CA SER A 111 5.75 -7.05 5.24
C SER A 111 6.09 -8.37 5.94
N LYS A 112 5.36 -9.44 5.63
CA LYS A 112 5.62 -10.78 6.16
C LYS A 112 7.08 -11.20 5.94
N LYS A 113 7.62 -10.84 4.80
CA LYS A 113 9.01 -11.15 4.45
C LYS A 113 10.02 -10.50 5.39
N LYS A 114 9.72 -9.28 5.85
CA LYS A 114 10.58 -8.55 6.79
C LYS A 114 10.50 -9.11 8.20
N GLU A 115 9.32 -9.54 8.61
CA GLU A 115 9.10 -10.17 9.90
C GLU A 115 9.85 -11.49 10.02
N GLU A 116 9.81 -12.29 8.95
CA GLU A 116 10.53 -13.56 8.88
C GLU A 116 12.04 -13.38 8.99
N MET A 117 12.58 -12.31 8.40
CA MET A 117 14.01 -11.97 8.51
C MET A 117 14.41 -11.53 9.90
N LEU A 118 13.52 -10.90 10.66
CA LEU A 118 13.80 -10.46 12.04
C LEU A 118 13.72 -11.60 13.05
N ILE A 119 12.92 -12.62 12.78
CA ILE A 119 12.75 -13.78 13.65
C ILE A 119 13.88 -14.79 13.50
N THR A 120 14.53 -14.85 12.35
CA THR A 120 15.62 -15.79 12.07
C THR A 120 16.97 -15.42 12.67
N LYS A 121 16.99 -14.43 13.53
CA LYS A 121 18.17 -14.16 14.36
C LYS A 121 18.13 -15.05 15.60
#